data_467bb3ff39b46d99c2ef8a531e5efd52
#
_entry.id   467bb3ff39b46d99c2ef8a531e5efd52
#
_cell.length_a   1.000
_cell.length_b   1.000
_cell.length_c   1.000
_cell.angle_alpha   90.00
_cell.angle_beta   90.00
_cell.angle_gamma   90.00
#
_symmetry.space_group_name_H-M   'P 1'
#
loop_
_entity.id
_entity.type
_entity.pdbx_description
1 polymer ?
#
loop_
_entity_poly.entity_id
_entity_poly.type
_entity_poly.pdbx_seq_one_letter_code
_entity_poly.pdbx_strand_id
1 'polypeptide(L)'
;MRRVQTLMAEFGDCLVLCMCDDVFILGPPDRAAAALTRYRELVQADHGRLNLPKSIIWSPTAASTQHPDIQALAGVRATPDAALTGGFDVRGPDSGLRVLGHPLGADGYCRGFYMDKAVKTQTVVDKIIEVADYSNPVSIQAAYLQLRYCAEPKIAHLDWVSGAAPPAPPLAPPLG
;
A
#
# COMPACT_ATOMS: atom_id res chain seq x y z
N MET A 1 -5.73 -20.81 -3.40
CA MET A 1 -7.18 -20.67 -3.18
C MET A 1 -7.73 -21.55 -2.05
N ARG A 2 -7.37 -22.81 -1.92
CA ARG A 2 -7.91 -23.73 -0.87
C ARG A 2 -7.80 -23.17 0.55
N ARG A 3 -6.66 -22.56 0.93
CA ARG A 3 -6.43 -21.98 2.27
C ARG A 3 -7.39 -20.85 2.61
N VAL A 4 -7.64 -19.96 1.65
CA VAL A 4 -8.56 -18.84 1.82
C VAL A 4 -9.99 -19.33 2.00
N GLN A 5 -10.41 -20.33 1.22
CA GLN A 5 -11.73 -20.96 1.38
C GLN A 5 -11.90 -21.60 2.75
N THR A 6 -10.87 -22.30 3.26
CA THR A 6 -10.87 -22.86 4.62
C THR A 6 -11.02 -21.75 5.66
N LEU A 7 -10.25 -20.65 5.53
CA LEU A 7 -10.37 -19.52 6.45
C LEU A 7 -11.76 -18.90 6.45
N MET A 8 -12.32 -18.67 5.27
CA MET A 8 -13.68 -18.10 5.12
C MET A 8 -14.75 -19.00 5.74
N ALA A 9 -14.57 -20.32 5.68
CA ALA A 9 -15.50 -21.26 6.29
C ALA A 9 -15.36 -21.31 7.84
N GLU A 10 -14.13 -21.21 8.37
CA GLU A 10 -13.86 -21.25 9.81
C GLU A 10 -14.12 -19.89 10.51
N PHE A 11 -14.00 -18.77 9.79
CA PHE A 11 -14.08 -17.40 10.32
C PHE A 11 -15.09 -16.56 9.52
N GLY A 12 -16.36 -16.96 9.53
CA GLY A 12 -17.43 -16.29 8.80
C GLY A 12 -17.74 -14.86 9.27
N ASP A 13 -17.23 -14.45 10.42
CA ASP A 13 -17.27 -13.11 10.99
C ASP A 13 -16.07 -12.22 10.57
N CYS A 14 -15.13 -12.77 9.83
CA CYS A 14 -14.05 -12.03 9.18
C CYS A 14 -14.26 -11.98 7.67
N LEU A 15 -13.98 -10.82 7.08
CA LEU A 15 -13.85 -10.70 5.63
C LEU A 15 -12.44 -11.10 5.23
N VAL A 16 -12.31 -12.15 4.44
CA VAL A 16 -11.02 -12.60 3.89
C VAL A 16 -10.98 -12.33 2.40
N LEU A 17 -10.05 -11.50 1.96
CA LEU A 17 -9.82 -11.16 0.56
C LEU A 17 -8.46 -11.69 0.12
N CYS A 18 -8.42 -12.26 -1.08
CA CYS A 18 -7.17 -12.70 -1.70
C CYS A 18 -7.03 -12.01 -3.06
N MET A 19 -5.96 -11.24 -3.22
CA MET A 19 -5.68 -10.53 -4.46
C MET A 19 -4.24 -10.81 -4.88
N CYS A 20 -4.07 -11.56 -5.95
CA CYS A 20 -2.78 -12.08 -6.37
C CYS A 20 -2.09 -12.85 -5.23
N ASP A 21 -0.96 -12.34 -4.74
CA ASP A 21 -0.16 -12.95 -3.67
C ASP A 21 -0.52 -12.40 -2.27
N ASP A 22 -1.33 -11.34 -2.20
CA ASP A 22 -1.70 -10.69 -0.95
C ASP A 22 -3.00 -11.25 -0.39
N VAL A 23 -3.03 -11.50 0.92
CA VAL A 23 -4.23 -11.90 1.67
C VAL A 23 -4.52 -10.85 2.72
N PHE A 24 -5.77 -10.38 2.75
CA PHE A 24 -6.28 -9.41 3.69
C PHE A 24 -7.34 -10.07 4.57
N ILE A 25 -7.20 -9.91 5.88
CA ILE A 25 -8.14 -10.42 6.89
C ILE A 25 -8.66 -9.21 7.66
N LEU A 26 -9.97 -8.94 7.58
CA LEU A 26 -10.62 -7.83 8.25
C LEU A 26 -11.68 -8.37 9.19
N GLY A 27 -11.67 -7.93 10.44
CA GLY A 27 -12.64 -8.38 11.45
C GLY A 27 -12.36 -7.83 12.83
N PRO A 28 -13.14 -8.26 13.84
CA PRO A 28 -12.85 -7.95 15.24
C PRO A 28 -11.44 -8.41 15.64
N PRO A 29 -10.75 -7.69 16.55
CA PRO A 29 -9.33 -7.94 16.86
C PRO A 29 -9.01 -9.39 17.24
N ASP A 30 -9.81 -9.98 18.13
CA ASP A 30 -9.68 -11.37 18.60
C ASP A 30 -9.86 -12.37 17.43
N ARG A 31 -10.88 -12.14 16.61
CA ARG A 31 -11.19 -13.01 15.48
C ARG A 31 -10.17 -12.89 14.36
N ALA A 32 -9.74 -11.67 14.07
CA ALA A 32 -8.70 -11.42 13.08
C ALA A 32 -7.35 -12.02 13.50
N ALA A 33 -6.99 -11.94 14.80
CA ALA A 33 -5.80 -12.57 15.35
C ALA A 33 -5.85 -14.11 15.23
N ALA A 34 -6.99 -14.71 15.59
CA ALA A 34 -7.21 -16.16 15.46
C ALA A 34 -7.15 -16.60 13.99
N ALA A 35 -7.81 -15.88 13.08
CA ALA A 35 -7.79 -16.15 11.65
C ALA A 35 -6.37 -16.04 11.05
N LEU A 36 -5.59 -15.04 11.47
CA LEU A 36 -4.21 -14.87 11.03
C LEU A 36 -3.30 -16.00 11.53
N THR A 37 -3.47 -16.42 12.78
CA THR A 37 -2.77 -17.58 13.34
C THR A 37 -3.10 -18.85 12.55
N ARG A 38 -4.38 -19.07 12.29
CA ARG A 38 -4.85 -20.21 11.49
C ARG A 38 -4.31 -20.16 10.05
N TYR A 39 -4.29 -18.99 9.43
CA TYR A 39 -3.71 -18.82 8.10
C TYR A 39 -2.22 -19.19 8.07
N ARG A 40 -1.47 -18.78 9.10
CA ARG A 40 -0.04 -19.14 9.26
C ARG A 40 0.13 -20.66 9.33
N GLU A 41 -0.71 -21.37 10.10
CA GLU A 41 -0.68 -22.84 10.19
C GLU A 41 -0.97 -23.49 8.83
N LEU A 42 -2.00 -23.03 8.11
CA LEU A 42 -2.34 -23.53 6.78
C LEU A 42 -1.22 -23.32 5.77
N VAL A 43 -0.54 -22.18 5.84
CA VAL A 43 0.63 -21.91 4.99
C VAL A 43 1.78 -22.84 5.33
N GLN A 44 2.04 -23.08 6.63
CA GLN A 44 3.10 -24.00 7.09
C GLN A 44 2.80 -25.44 6.73
N ALA A 45 1.55 -25.89 6.84
CA ALA A 45 1.13 -27.24 6.45
C ALA A 45 1.39 -27.54 4.97
N ASP A 46 1.32 -26.51 4.12
CA ASP A 46 1.66 -26.61 2.70
C ASP A 46 3.14 -26.28 2.41
N HIS A 47 4.01 -26.39 3.42
CA HIS A 47 5.44 -26.09 3.32
C HIS A 47 5.77 -24.64 2.91
N GLY A 48 4.80 -23.72 3.01
CA GLY A 48 4.97 -22.30 2.77
C GLY A 48 5.49 -21.55 4.01
N ARG A 49 5.86 -20.28 3.82
CA ARG A 49 6.24 -19.39 4.91
C ARG A 49 5.63 -18.00 4.69
N LEU A 50 5.04 -17.43 5.73
CA LEU A 50 4.63 -16.03 5.70
C LEU A 50 5.87 -15.13 5.80
N ASN A 51 5.88 -14.08 5.01
CA ASN A 51 6.91 -13.04 5.10
C ASN A 51 6.54 -12.05 6.21
N LEU A 52 6.82 -12.41 7.47
CA LEU A 52 6.45 -11.61 8.63
C LEU A 52 6.91 -10.14 8.54
N PRO A 53 8.15 -9.82 8.09
CA PRO A 53 8.58 -8.44 7.94
C PRO A 53 7.76 -7.59 6.95
N LYS A 54 7.07 -8.24 6.01
CA LYS A 54 6.18 -7.57 5.04
C LYS A 54 4.70 -7.66 5.42
N SER A 55 4.37 -8.42 6.45
CA SER A 55 3.01 -8.60 6.92
C SER A 55 2.68 -7.59 8.00
N ILE A 56 1.60 -6.85 7.82
CA ILE A 56 1.22 -5.71 8.67
C ILE A 56 -0.14 -6.00 9.29
N ILE A 57 -0.26 -5.73 10.60
CA ILE A 57 -1.52 -5.62 11.30
C ILE A 57 -1.76 -4.13 11.54
N TRP A 58 -2.89 -3.60 11.11
CA TRP A 58 -3.24 -2.21 11.29
C TRP A 58 -4.69 -2.05 11.75
N SER A 59 -4.93 -1.07 12.60
CA SER A 59 -6.28 -0.67 12.98
C SER A 59 -6.40 0.85 13.07
N PRO A 60 -7.55 1.42 12.68
CA PRO A 60 -7.84 2.83 12.88
C PRO A 60 -8.09 3.20 14.35
N THR A 61 -8.14 2.22 15.26
CA THR A 61 -8.35 2.47 16.70
C THR A 61 -7.20 1.90 17.54
N ALA A 62 -6.79 2.67 18.54
CA ALA A 62 -5.75 2.23 19.49
C ALA A 62 -6.22 1.00 20.30
N ALA A 63 -7.48 0.94 20.68
CA ALA A 63 -8.03 -0.18 21.43
C ALA A 63 -7.85 -1.52 20.70
N SER A 64 -8.08 -1.55 19.38
CA SER A 64 -7.91 -2.77 18.59
C SER A 64 -6.45 -3.19 18.46
N THR A 65 -5.53 -2.24 18.29
CA THR A 65 -4.09 -2.56 18.22
C THR A 65 -3.51 -2.96 19.55
N GLN A 66 -4.08 -2.49 20.67
CA GLN A 66 -3.68 -2.85 22.04
C GLN A 66 -4.36 -4.13 22.53
N HIS A 67 -5.25 -4.74 21.73
CA HIS A 67 -5.91 -5.99 22.12
C HIS A 67 -4.87 -7.09 22.42
N PRO A 68 -5.01 -7.87 23.52
CA PRO A 68 -4.00 -8.86 23.93
C PRO A 68 -3.62 -9.84 22.83
N ASP A 69 -4.61 -10.34 22.08
CA ASP A 69 -4.37 -11.30 21.02
C ASP A 69 -3.59 -10.70 19.83
N ILE A 70 -3.81 -9.41 19.54
CA ILE A 70 -3.02 -8.68 18.54
C ILE A 70 -1.60 -8.45 19.03
N GLN A 71 -1.43 -8.05 20.30
CA GLN A 71 -0.11 -7.84 20.88
C GLN A 71 0.70 -9.14 20.98
N ALA A 72 0.05 -10.29 21.20
CA ALA A 72 0.71 -11.59 21.17
C ALA A 72 1.30 -11.95 19.79
N LEU A 73 0.80 -11.35 18.73
CA LEU A 73 1.32 -11.53 17.36
C LEU A 73 2.40 -10.50 16.99
N ALA A 74 2.58 -9.46 17.79
CA ALA A 74 3.51 -8.38 17.51
C ALA A 74 4.96 -8.86 17.49
N GLY A 75 5.72 -8.38 16.50
CA GLY A 75 7.17 -8.56 16.45
C GLY A 75 7.88 -7.51 17.29
N VAL A 76 9.14 -7.77 17.56
CA VAL A 76 10.01 -6.88 18.33
C VAL A 76 11.02 -6.22 17.42
N ARG A 77 11.24 -4.91 17.60
CA ARG A 77 12.34 -4.16 16.99
C ARG A 77 13.33 -3.75 18.07
N ALA A 78 14.60 -4.05 17.87
CA ALA A 78 15.66 -3.63 18.82
C ALA A 78 15.84 -2.11 18.83
N THR A 79 15.64 -1.47 17.67
CA THR A 79 15.60 0.00 17.50
C THR A 79 14.51 0.34 16.46
N PRO A 80 14.05 1.59 16.36
CA PRO A 80 13.03 1.99 15.38
C PRO A 80 13.38 1.59 13.93
N ASP A 81 14.66 1.65 13.57
CA ASP A 81 15.17 1.33 12.24
C ASP A 81 15.60 -0.13 12.09
N ALA A 82 15.59 -0.91 13.17
CA ALA A 82 15.96 -2.32 13.11
C ALA A 82 14.91 -3.16 12.38
N ALA A 83 15.37 -4.26 11.79
CA ALA A 83 14.46 -5.24 11.22
C ALA A 83 13.53 -5.83 12.30
N LEU A 84 12.27 -6.04 11.93
CA LEU A 84 11.28 -6.68 12.78
C LEU A 84 11.62 -8.15 12.94
N THR A 85 11.59 -8.65 14.17
CA THR A 85 11.85 -10.07 14.49
C THR A 85 10.68 -10.70 15.25
N GLY A 86 10.46 -11.97 15.04
CA GLY A 86 9.57 -12.81 15.82
C GLY A 86 8.07 -12.68 15.59
N GLY A 87 7.59 -11.64 14.90
CA GLY A 87 6.14 -11.45 14.71
C GLY A 87 5.80 -10.46 13.60
N PHE A 88 4.59 -9.93 13.66
CA PHE A 88 4.01 -9.00 12.69
C PHE A 88 4.31 -7.54 13.04
N ASP A 89 4.32 -6.68 12.04
CA ASP A 89 4.40 -5.22 12.21
C ASP A 89 3.02 -4.67 12.62
N VAL A 90 2.83 -4.39 13.90
CA VAL A 90 1.56 -3.85 14.43
C VAL A 90 1.60 -2.33 14.41
N ARG A 91 0.65 -1.73 13.70
CA ARG A 91 0.56 -0.29 13.46
C ARG A 91 -0.75 0.28 14.00
N GLY A 92 -0.63 1.38 14.71
CA GLY A 92 -1.76 2.10 15.32
C GLY A 92 -2.46 3.09 14.38
N PRO A 93 -3.42 3.84 14.95
CA PRO A 93 -4.29 4.76 14.20
C PRO A 93 -3.54 5.88 13.48
N ASP A 94 -2.39 6.33 14.01
CA ASP A 94 -1.60 7.44 13.44
C ASP A 94 -0.72 7.00 12.25
N SER A 95 -0.81 5.74 11.88
CA SER A 95 -0.06 5.14 10.78
C SER A 95 -0.98 4.65 9.67
N GLY A 96 -0.50 3.72 8.86
CA GLY A 96 -1.30 3.11 7.81
C GLY A 96 -0.57 1.95 7.15
N LEU A 97 -1.22 1.41 6.13
CA LEU A 97 -0.68 0.34 5.30
C LEU A 97 -0.88 0.68 3.82
N ARG A 98 -0.15 -0.02 2.99
CA ARG A 98 -0.33 0.07 1.54
C ARG A 98 -1.14 -1.13 1.06
N VAL A 99 -2.30 -0.87 0.46
CA VAL A 99 -3.19 -1.88 -0.13
C VAL A 99 -3.19 -1.68 -1.64
N LEU A 100 -2.75 -2.66 -2.40
CA LEU A 100 -2.71 -2.61 -3.88
C LEU A 100 -2.04 -1.35 -4.46
N GLY A 101 -1.00 -0.88 -3.78
CA GLY A 101 -0.29 0.32 -4.23
C GLY A 101 -0.81 1.64 -3.66
N HIS A 102 -1.94 1.62 -2.91
CA HIS A 102 -2.58 2.80 -2.33
C HIS A 102 -2.41 2.87 -0.81
N PRO A 103 -2.27 4.07 -0.23
CA PRO A 103 -2.23 4.24 1.21
C PRO A 103 -3.64 4.13 1.80
N LEU A 104 -3.75 3.39 2.87
CA LEU A 104 -4.93 3.32 3.75
C LEU A 104 -4.46 3.60 5.17
N GLY A 105 -5.00 4.63 5.82
CA GLY A 105 -4.59 4.99 7.17
C GLY A 105 -4.86 6.44 7.52
N ALA A 106 -4.11 6.98 8.48
CA ALA A 106 -4.21 8.36 8.90
C ALA A 106 -3.90 9.34 7.75
N ASP A 107 -4.52 10.52 7.79
CA ASP A 107 -4.31 11.58 6.78
C ASP A 107 -2.82 11.93 6.61
N GLY A 108 -2.08 12.01 7.71
CA GLY A 108 -0.64 12.28 7.69
C GLY A 108 0.14 11.21 6.94
N TYR A 109 -0.21 9.93 7.16
CA TYR A 109 0.38 8.80 6.44
C TYR A 109 0.05 8.85 4.95
N CYS A 110 -1.23 9.05 4.61
CA CYS A 110 -1.68 9.12 3.23
C CYS A 110 -1.03 10.30 2.49
N ARG A 111 -1.00 11.48 3.12
CA ARG A 111 -0.33 12.66 2.56
C ARG A 111 1.15 12.42 2.33
N GLY A 112 1.86 11.86 3.31
CA GLY A 112 3.28 11.52 3.18
C GLY A 112 3.54 10.55 2.02
N PHE A 113 2.70 9.53 1.87
CA PHE A 113 2.79 8.58 0.77
C PHE A 113 2.63 9.26 -0.60
N TYR A 114 1.64 10.15 -0.76
CA TYR A 114 1.41 10.85 -2.02
C TYR A 114 2.53 11.83 -2.33
N MET A 115 3.04 12.56 -1.33
CA MET A 115 4.19 13.45 -1.50
C MET A 115 5.45 12.70 -1.95
N ASP A 116 5.74 11.56 -1.33
CA ASP A 116 6.87 10.71 -1.73
C ASP A 116 6.73 10.19 -3.18
N LYS A 117 5.52 9.82 -3.57
CA LYS A 117 5.22 9.44 -4.95
C LYS A 117 5.37 10.60 -5.93
N ALA A 118 4.91 11.79 -5.57
CA ALA A 118 5.04 12.98 -6.39
C ALA A 118 6.52 13.34 -6.63
N VAL A 119 7.35 13.34 -5.59
CA VAL A 119 8.80 13.57 -5.69
C VAL A 119 9.46 12.55 -6.60
N LYS A 120 9.15 11.26 -6.44
CA LYS A 120 9.69 10.20 -7.29
C LYS A 120 9.27 10.34 -8.75
N THR A 121 8.03 10.78 -8.99
CA THR A 121 7.53 11.02 -10.35
C THR A 121 8.21 12.24 -10.96
N GLN A 122 8.36 13.34 -10.19
CA GLN A 122 9.10 14.53 -10.64
C GLN A 122 10.53 14.17 -11.06
N THR A 123 11.24 13.35 -10.28
CA THR A 123 12.58 12.89 -10.64
C THR A 123 12.61 12.14 -12.00
N VAL A 124 11.54 11.38 -12.31
CA VAL A 124 11.44 10.71 -13.63
C VAL A 124 11.20 11.73 -14.73
N VAL A 125 10.33 12.70 -14.50
CA VAL A 125 10.06 13.78 -15.47
C VAL A 125 11.32 14.60 -15.74
N ASP A 126 12.06 14.98 -14.71
CA ASP A 126 13.31 15.75 -14.83
C ASP A 126 14.34 15.00 -15.70
N LYS A 127 14.49 13.68 -15.49
CA LYS A 127 15.37 12.86 -16.32
C LYS A 127 14.92 12.75 -17.77
N ILE A 128 13.61 12.71 -18.02
CA ILE A 128 13.06 12.71 -19.39
C ILE A 128 13.37 14.03 -20.08
N ILE A 129 13.22 15.15 -19.36
CA ILE A 129 13.52 16.49 -19.88
C ILE A 129 15.04 16.64 -20.16
N GLU A 130 15.87 16.14 -19.27
CA GLU A 130 17.35 16.17 -19.43
C GLU A 130 17.80 15.44 -20.69
N VAL A 131 17.16 14.32 -21.04
CA VAL A 131 17.48 13.54 -22.24
C VAL A 131 16.87 14.14 -23.51
N ALA A 132 15.86 15.00 -23.39
CA ALA A 132 15.19 15.62 -24.53
C ALA A 132 16.11 16.66 -25.19
N ASP A 133 16.65 16.33 -26.37
CA ASP A 133 17.37 17.28 -27.22
C ASP A 133 16.39 17.98 -28.17
N TYR A 134 16.12 19.25 -27.92
CA TYR A 134 15.17 20.05 -28.67
C TYR A 134 15.63 20.34 -30.12
N SER A 135 16.90 20.10 -30.44
CA SER A 135 17.42 20.20 -31.81
C SER A 135 17.17 18.91 -32.61
N ASN A 136 16.84 17.81 -31.96
CA ASN A 136 16.63 16.50 -32.57
C ASN A 136 15.16 16.02 -32.44
N PRO A 137 14.37 16.02 -33.51
CA PRO A 137 12.98 15.60 -33.50
C PRO A 137 12.76 14.17 -32.94
N VAL A 138 13.70 13.25 -33.18
CA VAL A 138 13.61 11.88 -32.69
C VAL A 138 13.77 11.82 -31.18
N SER A 139 14.67 12.65 -30.61
CA SER A 139 14.85 12.78 -29.17
C SER A 139 13.61 13.35 -28.49
N ILE A 140 12.99 14.38 -29.06
CA ILE A 140 11.74 14.94 -28.55
C ILE A 140 10.61 13.90 -28.57
N GLN A 141 10.49 13.15 -29.68
CA GLN A 141 9.47 12.11 -29.79
C GLN A 141 9.69 10.99 -28.77
N ALA A 142 10.94 10.57 -28.55
CA ALA A 142 11.28 9.58 -27.53
C ALA A 142 10.95 10.07 -26.12
N ALA A 143 11.29 11.31 -25.77
CA ALA A 143 10.96 11.94 -24.50
C ALA A 143 9.43 12.03 -24.29
N TYR A 144 8.68 12.42 -25.32
CA TYR A 144 7.22 12.43 -25.26
C TYR A 144 6.62 11.04 -24.99
N LEU A 145 7.11 10.00 -25.66
CA LEU A 145 6.65 8.63 -25.44
C LEU A 145 6.96 8.16 -24.01
N GLN A 146 8.15 8.48 -23.49
CA GLN A 146 8.50 8.16 -22.11
C GLN A 146 7.60 8.92 -21.10
N LEU A 147 7.30 10.19 -21.35
CA LEU A 147 6.37 10.96 -20.52
C LEU A 147 4.98 10.31 -20.53
N ARG A 148 4.46 9.98 -21.71
CA ARG A 148 3.15 9.37 -21.91
C ARG A 148 3.01 8.00 -21.28
N TYR A 149 4.02 7.13 -21.42
CA TYR A 149 3.93 5.74 -20.97
C TYR A 149 4.58 5.45 -19.63
N CYS A 150 5.47 6.31 -19.14
CA CYS A 150 6.17 6.08 -17.88
C CYS A 150 5.75 7.03 -16.75
N ALA A 151 5.54 8.31 -17.02
CA ALA A 151 5.22 9.29 -15.99
C ALA A 151 3.70 9.47 -15.81
N GLU A 152 2.96 9.69 -16.88
CA GLU A 152 1.52 9.95 -16.85
C GLU A 152 0.72 8.83 -16.16
N PRO A 153 0.94 7.52 -16.42
CA PRO A 153 0.20 6.47 -15.74
C PRO A 153 0.42 6.43 -14.23
N LYS A 154 1.59 6.87 -13.75
CA LYS A 154 1.87 6.95 -12.32
C LYS A 154 1.06 8.04 -11.63
N ILE A 155 0.82 9.15 -12.32
CA ILE A 155 0.02 10.28 -11.81
C ILE A 155 -1.46 9.95 -11.93
N ALA A 156 -1.92 9.52 -13.10
CA ALA A 156 -3.31 9.18 -13.36
C ALA A 156 -3.85 8.10 -12.41
N HIS A 157 -3.01 7.12 -12.07
CA HIS A 157 -3.38 6.09 -11.11
C HIS A 157 -3.60 6.66 -9.69
N LEU A 158 -2.83 7.66 -9.28
CA LEU A 158 -3.00 8.34 -7.99
C LEU A 158 -4.29 9.17 -7.97
N ASP A 159 -4.57 9.91 -9.04
CA ASP A 159 -5.77 10.76 -9.15
C ASP A 159 -7.06 9.94 -9.16
N TRP A 160 -7.07 8.85 -9.92
CA TRP A 160 -8.25 8.00 -10.07
C TRP A 160 -8.69 7.35 -8.73
N VAL A 161 -7.74 7.01 -7.87
CA VAL A 161 -8.03 6.32 -6.59
C VAL A 161 -8.22 7.29 -5.44
N SER A 162 -7.59 8.45 -5.47
CA SER A 162 -7.78 9.47 -4.42
C SER A 162 -9.18 10.10 -4.45
N GLY A 163 -9.97 9.88 -5.51
CA GLY A 163 -11.28 10.51 -5.68
C GLY A 163 -11.21 12.04 -5.74
N ALA A 164 -10.02 12.60 -5.81
CA ALA A 164 -9.82 14.02 -5.99
C ALA A 164 -10.31 14.38 -7.40
N ALA A 165 -11.39 15.15 -7.49
CA ALA A 165 -11.75 15.76 -8.76
C ALA A 165 -10.52 16.52 -9.29
N PRO A 166 -10.15 16.36 -10.57
CA PRO A 166 -9.05 17.11 -11.12
C PRO A 166 -9.30 18.61 -10.86
N PRO A 167 -8.26 19.38 -10.47
CA PRO A 167 -8.42 20.81 -10.31
C PRO A 167 -9.01 21.38 -11.60
N ALA A 168 -10.04 22.21 -11.47
CA ALA A 168 -10.65 22.85 -12.63
C ALA A 168 -9.54 23.49 -13.47
N PRO A 169 -9.52 23.29 -14.80
CA PRO A 169 -8.51 23.88 -15.64
C PRO A 169 -8.52 25.40 -15.41
N PRO A 170 -7.35 26.05 -15.35
CA PRO A 170 -7.28 27.49 -15.19
C PRO A 170 -8.14 28.13 -16.29
N LEU A 171 -9.04 29.04 -15.88
CA LEU A 171 -9.86 29.79 -16.80
C LEU A 171 -8.93 30.45 -17.82
N ALA A 172 -9.16 30.19 -19.10
CA ALA A 172 -8.43 30.86 -20.16
C ALA A 172 -8.54 32.37 -19.98
N PRO A 173 -7.45 33.13 -20.11
CA PRO A 173 -7.53 34.59 -20.03
C PRO A 173 -8.53 35.07 -21.08
N PRO A 174 -9.32 36.10 -20.77
CA PRO A 174 -10.26 36.66 -21.74
C PRO A 174 -9.47 37.09 -22.99
N LEU A 175 -9.95 36.59 -24.13
CA LEU A 175 -9.44 37.03 -25.42
C LEU A 175 -9.69 38.55 -25.56
N GLY A 176 -8.62 39.33 -25.46
CA GLY A 176 -8.66 40.79 -25.72
C GLY A 176 -8.70 41.10 -27.21
#